data_d41a7c42890c0196c40db6f02297a923
#
_entry.id   d41a7c42890c0196c40db6f02297a923
#
_cell.length_a   1.000
_cell.length_b   1.000
_cell.length_c   1.000
_cell.angle_alpha   90.00
_cell.angle_beta   90.00
_cell.angle_gamma   90.00
#
_symmetry.space_group_name_H-M   'P 1'
#
loop_
_entity.id
_entity.type
_entity.pdbx_description
1 polymer ?
#
loop_
_entity_poly.entity_id
_entity_poly.type
_entity_poly.pdbx_seq_one_letter_code
_entity_poly.pdbx_strand_id
1 'polypeptide(L)'
;MSDDLDIDKYLATEATQLQKDQEVERILSAFRLNPFDILDLPPDCTDKDIKNSYRKKSLLIHPDKTKHPRAQEAFSLLKKAETELSNEKSRQLLLAIIEEAKITLTSEQKIKPDPLQIKQKTKEILIEQELRRRKSLKRELEAQGLAAQKAEQIEKERKRKAEEDKLWEETREQRVNNWRDFQTKKNSNSSAKKKKKLGGEFKPPKVLAEDPTKPYIKRPTNS
;
A
#
# COMPACT_ATOMS: atom_id res chain seq x y z
N MET A 1 66.01 -10.78 12.13
CA MET A 1 65.63 -9.53 11.37
C MET A 1 64.53 -9.77 10.28
N SER A 2 64.24 -10.97 9.81
CA SER A 2 63.12 -11.22 8.88
C SER A 2 61.75 -11.36 9.58
N ASP A 3 61.73 -11.89 10.78
CA ASP A 3 60.48 -12.21 11.51
C ASP A 3 59.72 -10.96 12.00
N ASP A 4 60.43 -9.88 12.38
CA ASP A 4 59.80 -8.61 12.82
C ASP A 4 59.11 -7.89 11.66
N LEU A 5 59.68 -7.96 10.43
CA LEU A 5 59.09 -7.39 9.23
C LEU A 5 57.82 -8.12 8.80
N ASP A 6 57.71 -9.40 9.04
CA ASP A 6 56.53 -10.20 8.72
C ASP A 6 55.40 -9.95 9.73
N ILE A 7 55.73 -9.72 11.00
CA ILE A 7 54.77 -9.35 12.06
C ILE A 7 54.18 -7.96 11.78
N ASP A 8 55.01 -6.95 11.43
CA ASP A 8 54.52 -5.62 11.11
C ASP A 8 53.61 -5.61 9.91
N LYS A 9 53.91 -6.37 8.86
CA LYS A 9 53.02 -6.53 7.68
C LYS A 9 51.71 -7.21 8.06
N TYR A 10 51.76 -8.25 8.89
CA TYR A 10 50.57 -8.93 9.36
C TYR A 10 49.68 -7.96 10.16
N LEU A 11 50.24 -7.21 11.13
CA LEU A 11 49.51 -6.24 11.91
C LEU A 11 48.91 -5.13 11.04
N ALA A 12 49.62 -4.65 10.03
CA ALA A 12 49.11 -3.65 9.09
C ALA A 12 47.94 -4.21 8.24
N THR A 13 48.00 -5.48 7.81
CA THR A 13 46.88 -6.11 7.07
C THR A 13 45.66 -6.31 7.97
N GLU A 14 45.84 -6.75 9.19
CA GLU A 14 44.78 -6.89 10.18
C GLU A 14 44.14 -5.54 10.54
N ALA A 15 44.93 -4.49 10.75
CA ALA A 15 44.45 -3.14 11.00
C ALA A 15 43.61 -2.60 9.83
N THR A 16 44.04 -2.85 8.59
CA THR A 16 43.26 -2.45 7.41
C THR A 16 41.97 -3.25 7.28
N GLN A 17 41.95 -4.55 7.61
CA GLN A 17 40.76 -5.38 7.61
C GLN A 17 39.79 -4.90 8.69
N LEU A 18 40.25 -4.63 9.89
CA LEU A 18 39.43 -4.09 10.98
C LEU A 18 38.75 -2.77 10.59
N GLN A 19 39.49 -1.85 9.94
CA GLN A 19 38.89 -0.60 9.43
C GLN A 19 37.76 -0.84 8.41
N LYS A 20 37.95 -1.81 7.53
CA LYS A 20 36.90 -2.19 6.55
C LYS A 20 35.67 -2.73 7.26
N ASP A 21 35.84 -3.62 8.21
CA ASP A 21 34.74 -4.23 8.94
C ASP A 21 34.01 -3.21 9.80
N GLN A 22 34.72 -2.29 10.46
CA GLN A 22 34.14 -1.18 11.20
C GLN A 22 33.31 -0.25 10.30
N GLU A 23 33.81 0.06 9.11
CA GLU A 23 33.06 0.91 8.17
C GLU A 23 31.82 0.19 7.63
N VAL A 24 31.86 -1.11 7.37
CA VAL A 24 30.70 -1.92 7.00
C VAL A 24 29.65 -1.87 8.12
N GLU A 25 30.06 -2.10 9.36
CA GLU A 25 29.14 -2.05 10.51
C GLU A 25 28.56 -0.65 10.74
N ARG A 26 29.38 0.39 10.57
CA ARG A 26 28.93 1.79 10.66
C ARG A 26 27.81 2.07 9.64
N ILE A 27 28.00 1.69 8.39
CA ILE A 27 27.01 1.88 7.31
C ILE A 27 25.74 1.09 7.59
N LEU A 28 25.87 -0.15 8.07
CA LEU A 28 24.71 -0.99 8.40
C LEU A 28 23.92 -0.48 9.61
N SER A 29 24.61 0.17 10.57
CA SER A 29 23.99 0.78 11.74
C SER A 29 23.45 2.18 11.48
N ALA A 30 23.87 2.84 10.39
CA ALA A 30 23.41 4.16 10.03
C ALA A 30 21.90 4.16 9.72
N PHE A 31 21.25 5.30 9.96
CA PHE A 31 19.82 5.41 9.74
C PHE A 31 19.50 5.39 8.22
N ARG A 32 18.83 4.33 7.78
CA ARG A 32 18.61 4.01 6.36
C ARG A 32 17.83 5.06 5.56
N LEU A 33 17.03 5.89 6.23
CA LEU A 33 16.24 6.94 5.58
C LEU A 33 17.00 8.27 5.47
N ASN A 34 18.20 8.37 6.09
CA ASN A 34 19.03 9.54 5.98
C ASN A 34 20.33 9.22 5.23
N PRO A 35 20.42 9.52 3.93
CA PRO A 35 21.62 9.25 3.12
C PRO A 35 22.85 10.05 3.58
N PHE A 36 22.69 11.21 4.24
CA PHE A 36 23.80 11.96 4.82
C PHE A 36 24.52 11.17 5.92
N ASP A 37 23.78 10.46 6.78
CA ASP A 37 24.38 9.62 7.83
C ASP A 37 25.07 8.38 7.23
N ILE A 38 24.56 7.82 6.14
CA ILE A 38 25.20 6.68 5.46
C ILE A 38 26.54 7.09 4.85
N LEU A 39 26.59 8.23 4.15
CA LEU A 39 27.81 8.78 3.55
C LEU A 39 28.72 9.50 4.56
N ASP A 40 28.22 9.70 5.80
CA ASP A 40 28.92 10.46 6.84
C ASP A 40 29.32 11.87 6.36
N LEU A 41 28.32 12.58 5.83
CA LEU A 41 28.46 13.92 5.29
C LEU A 41 27.56 14.91 6.04
N PRO A 42 27.99 16.15 6.21
CA PRO A 42 27.13 17.21 6.71
C PRO A 42 26.09 17.61 5.64
N PRO A 43 24.94 18.18 6.04
CA PRO A 43 23.92 18.64 5.10
C PRO A 43 24.40 19.70 4.09
N ASP A 44 25.38 20.49 4.47
CA ASP A 44 25.93 21.61 3.66
C ASP A 44 27.00 21.15 2.64
N CYS A 45 27.15 19.82 2.41
CA CYS A 45 28.14 19.26 1.50
C CYS A 45 27.84 19.57 0.04
N THR A 46 28.90 19.66 -0.78
CA THR A 46 28.79 19.84 -2.23
C THR A 46 28.62 18.51 -2.98
N ASP A 47 28.21 18.56 -4.26
CA ASP A 47 28.12 17.36 -5.10
C ASP A 47 29.47 16.66 -5.28
N LYS A 48 30.55 17.44 -5.24
CA LYS A 48 31.91 16.89 -5.28
C LYS A 48 32.22 16.07 -4.02
N ASP A 49 31.77 16.55 -2.85
CA ASP A 49 31.99 15.87 -1.59
C ASP A 49 31.23 14.55 -1.54
N ILE A 50 30.00 14.53 -2.05
CA ILE A 50 29.18 13.31 -2.16
C ILE A 50 29.87 12.26 -3.00
N LYS A 51 30.32 12.63 -4.21
CA LYS A 51 31.04 11.73 -5.10
C LYS A 51 32.37 11.24 -4.53
N ASN A 52 33.11 12.13 -3.88
CA ASN A 52 34.42 11.79 -3.26
C ASN A 52 34.23 10.85 -2.07
N SER A 53 33.27 11.14 -1.19
CA SER A 53 32.95 10.27 -0.05
C SER A 53 32.48 8.89 -0.52
N TYR A 54 31.56 8.85 -1.49
CA TYR A 54 31.12 7.59 -2.09
C TYR A 54 32.29 6.80 -2.67
N ARG A 55 33.16 7.43 -3.46
CA ARG A 55 34.33 6.75 -4.08
C ARG A 55 35.27 6.18 -3.01
N LYS A 56 35.61 6.96 -1.99
CA LYS A 56 36.48 6.50 -0.90
C LYS A 56 35.87 5.29 -0.17
N LYS A 57 34.60 5.42 0.25
CA LYS A 57 33.92 4.37 1.02
C LYS A 57 33.63 3.12 0.19
N SER A 58 33.25 3.27 -1.09
CA SER A 58 32.98 2.14 -1.98
C SER A 58 34.23 1.30 -2.26
N LEU A 59 35.42 1.94 -2.37
CA LEU A 59 36.68 1.23 -2.51
C LEU A 59 37.07 0.49 -1.23
N LEU A 60 36.74 1.05 -0.07
CA LEU A 60 37.06 0.48 1.24
C LEU A 60 36.22 -0.78 1.53
N ILE A 61 34.92 -0.71 1.26
CA ILE A 61 33.94 -1.79 1.57
C ILE A 61 33.61 -2.69 0.37
N HIS A 62 34.39 -2.62 -0.70
CA HIS A 62 34.09 -3.41 -1.90
C HIS A 62 34.03 -4.91 -1.56
N PRO A 63 32.94 -5.64 -1.97
CA PRO A 63 32.74 -7.04 -1.58
C PRO A 63 33.86 -7.99 -2.03
N ASP A 64 34.62 -7.59 -3.07
CA ASP A 64 35.80 -8.33 -3.53
C ASP A 64 37.02 -8.18 -2.60
N LYS A 65 37.10 -7.04 -1.90
CA LYS A 65 38.24 -6.68 -1.05
C LYS A 65 37.99 -6.82 0.46
N THR A 66 36.76 -7.08 0.84
CA THR A 66 36.32 -7.14 2.24
C THR A 66 35.76 -8.53 2.51
N LYS A 67 36.28 -9.20 3.55
CA LYS A 67 35.84 -10.55 3.95
C LYS A 67 34.53 -10.53 4.77
N HIS A 68 34.00 -9.36 5.07
CA HIS A 68 32.79 -9.22 5.89
C HIS A 68 31.56 -9.78 5.20
N PRO A 69 30.75 -10.66 5.84
CA PRO A 69 29.61 -11.36 5.20
C PRO A 69 28.50 -10.40 4.70
N ARG A 70 28.38 -9.21 5.31
CA ARG A 70 27.38 -8.22 4.93
C ARG A 70 27.94 -7.03 4.12
N ALA A 71 29.15 -7.16 3.57
CA ALA A 71 29.77 -6.10 2.77
C ALA A 71 28.89 -5.71 1.54
N GLN A 72 28.26 -6.69 0.88
CA GLN A 72 27.37 -6.44 -0.26
C GLN A 72 26.13 -5.63 0.14
N GLU A 73 25.55 -5.88 1.32
CA GLU A 73 24.42 -5.09 1.82
C GLU A 73 24.85 -3.63 2.10
N ALA A 74 25.98 -3.43 2.79
CA ALA A 74 26.54 -2.11 3.06
C ALA A 74 26.87 -1.35 1.75
N PHE A 75 27.43 -2.04 0.77
CA PHE A 75 27.72 -1.45 -0.55
C PHE A 75 26.45 -1.02 -1.29
N SER A 76 25.40 -1.82 -1.23
CA SER A 76 24.10 -1.49 -1.84
C SER A 76 23.44 -0.26 -1.18
N LEU A 77 23.52 -0.15 0.17
CA LEU A 77 23.05 1.02 0.92
C LEU A 77 23.85 2.28 0.55
N LEU A 78 25.17 2.16 0.46
CA LEU A 78 26.05 3.26 0.07
C LEU A 78 25.72 3.78 -1.34
N LYS A 79 25.53 2.87 -2.31
CA LYS A 79 25.15 3.22 -3.69
C LYS A 79 23.79 3.90 -3.74
N LYS A 80 22.82 3.41 -2.97
CA LYS A 80 21.51 4.02 -2.86
C LYS A 80 21.59 5.44 -2.29
N ALA A 81 22.37 5.64 -1.24
CA ALA A 81 22.57 6.95 -0.62
C ALA A 81 23.19 7.96 -1.59
N GLU A 82 24.17 7.54 -2.39
CA GLU A 82 24.77 8.37 -3.43
C GLU A 82 23.74 8.75 -4.50
N THR A 83 22.94 7.80 -4.98
CA THR A 83 21.91 8.04 -5.98
C THR A 83 20.85 9.02 -5.48
N GLU A 84 20.42 8.88 -4.21
CA GLU A 84 19.43 9.77 -3.59
C GLU A 84 19.97 11.21 -3.43
N LEU A 85 21.23 11.37 -3.01
CA LEU A 85 21.86 12.69 -2.85
C LEU A 85 22.28 13.35 -4.17
N SER A 86 22.55 12.55 -5.22
CA SER A 86 22.82 13.07 -6.55
C SER A 86 21.55 13.58 -7.24
N ASN A 87 20.37 13.13 -6.79
CA ASN A 87 19.11 13.64 -7.29
C ASN A 87 18.76 14.94 -6.53
N GLU A 88 18.83 16.06 -7.25
CA GLU A 88 18.57 17.40 -6.69
C GLU A 88 17.23 17.50 -5.97
N LYS A 89 16.16 16.93 -6.52
CA LYS A 89 14.82 16.94 -5.89
C LYS A 89 14.81 16.21 -4.55
N SER A 90 15.40 15.01 -4.50
CA SER A 90 15.46 14.20 -3.28
C SER A 90 16.31 14.91 -2.22
N ARG A 91 17.43 15.50 -2.64
CA ARG A 91 18.31 16.26 -1.76
C ARG A 91 17.62 17.48 -1.17
N GLN A 92 16.93 18.28 -1.98
CA GLN A 92 16.17 19.44 -1.51
C GLN A 92 15.08 19.05 -0.49
N LEU A 93 14.37 17.95 -0.74
CA LEU A 93 13.38 17.44 0.23
C LEU A 93 14.02 17.06 1.57
N LEU A 94 15.16 16.39 1.54
CA LEU A 94 15.90 16.05 2.77
C LEU A 94 16.40 17.28 3.51
N LEU A 95 16.91 18.28 2.79
CA LEU A 95 17.36 19.54 3.39
C LEU A 95 16.18 20.30 4.01
N ALA A 96 15.02 20.33 3.34
CA ALA A 96 13.81 20.94 3.89
C ALA A 96 13.36 20.27 5.20
N ILE A 97 13.45 18.93 5.28
CA ILE A 97 13.12 18.17 6.51
C ILE A 97 14.11 18.51 7.64
N ILE A 98 15.39 18.62 7.34
CA ILE A 98 16.40 19.00 8.34
C ILE A 98 16.14 20.43 8.84
N GLU A 99 15.76 21.34 7.96
CA GLU A 99 15.43 22.71 8.33
C GLU A 99 14.14 22.79 9.16
N GLU A 100 13.11 22.00 8.79
CA GLU A 100 11.89 21.83 9.58
C GLU A 100 12.21 21.34 11.00
N ALA A 101 13.11 20.36 11.13
CA ALA A 101 13.55 19.86 12.42
C ALA A 101 14.25 20.94 13.27
N LYS A 102 15.10 21.76 12.65
CA LYS A 102 15.76 22.89 13.32
C LYS A 102 14.75 23.95 13.80
N ILE A 103 13.81 24.33 12.93
CA ILE A 103 12.77 25.32 13.24
C ILE A 103 11.90 24.82 14.40
N THR A 104 11.46 23.56 14.34
CA THR A 104 10.62 22.95 15.39
C THR A 104 11.33 22.97 16.75
N LEU A 105 12.58 22.52 16.80
CA LEU A 105 13.36 22.52 18.04
C LEU A 105 13.63 23.94 18.56
N THR A 106 13.90 24.88 17.68
CA THR A 106 14.13 26.29 18.06
C THR A 106 12.85 26.91 18.64
N SER A 107 11.68 26.59 18.07
CA SER A 107 10.39 27.08 18.58
C SER A 107 10.01 26.45 19.93
N GLU A 108 10.32 25.18 20.13
CA GLU A 108 10.03 24.46 21.38
C GLU A 108 10.96 24.87 22.54
N GLN A 109 12.25 25.05 22.29
CA GLN A 109 13.26 25.22 23.34
C GLN A 109 13.77 26.66 23.53
N LYS A 110 13.47 27.59 22.60
CA LYS A 110 13.98 28.98 22.57
C LYS A 110 15.53 29.12 22.68
N ILE A 111 16.27 28.03 22.50
CA ILE A 111 17.72 27.93 22.57
C ILE A 111 18.20 27.29 21.27
N LYS A 112 19.44 27.56 20.86
CA LYS A 112 20.04 26.90 19.70
C LYS A 112 20.04 25.38 19.90
N PRO A 113 19.40 24.59 19.05
CA PRO A 113 19.34 23.15 19.24
C PRO A 113 20.71 22.51 19.04
N ASP A 114 21.02 21.50 19.87
CA ASP A 114 22.21 20.69 19.74
C ASP A 114 22.14 19.86 18.42
N PRO A 115 23.28 19.70 17.71
CA PRO A 115 23.33 18.84 16.49
C PRO A 115 22.77 17.43 16.70
N LEU A 116 22.91 16.85 17.87
CA LEU A 116 22.38 15.55 18.20
C LEU A 116 20.82 15.56 18.24
N GLN A 117 20.24 16.60 18.82
CA GLN A 117 18.79 16.79 18.88
C GLN A 117 18.21 16.99 17.48
N ILE A 118 18.90 17.76 16.61
CA ILE A 118 18.50 17.94 15.21
C ILE A 118 18.47 16.59 14.48
N LYS A 119 19.50 15.76 14.65
CA LYS A 119 19.55 14.41 14.06
C LYS A 119 18.40 13.52 14.56
N GLN A 120 18.10 13.54 15.84
CA GLN A 120 17.00 12.78 16.42
C GLN A 120 15.65 13.25 15.87
N LYS A 121 15.40 14.55 15.84
CA LYS A 121 14.14 15.11 15.31
C LYS A 121 13.98 14.84 13.82
N THR A 122 15.04 15.00 13.04
CA THR A 122 15.05 14.64 11.61
C THR A 122 14.68 13.17 11.41
N LYS A 123 15.25 12.28 12.25
CA LYS A 123 14.92 10.86 12.23
C LYS A 123 13.43 10.58 12.51
N GLU A 124 12.85 11.25 13.49
CA GLU A 124 11.42 11.16 13.81
C GLU A 124 10.54 11.58 12.63
N ILE A 125 10.83 12.75 12.05
CA ILE A 125 10.07 13.27 10.90
C ILE A 125 10.17 12.32 9.70
N LEU A 126 11.36 11.82 9.39
CA LEU A 126 11.55 10.85 8.30
C LEU A 126 10.79 9.55 8.53
N ILE A 127 10.78 9.03 9.76
CA ILE A 127 9.99 7.84 10.12
C ILE A 127 8.49 8.12 9.94
N GLU A 128 8.01 9.25 10.42
CA GLU A 128 6.59 9.61 10.31
C GLU A 128 6.16 9.74 8.84
N GLN A 129 6.96 10.42 8.01
CA GLN A 129 6.68 10.55 6.58
C GLN A 129 6.65 9.19 5.88
N GLU A 130 7.60 8.30 6.15
CA GLU A 130 7.62 6.96 5.55
C GLU A 130 6.43 6.10 6.02
N LEU A 131 6.05 6.19 7.29
CA LEU A 131 4.85 5.52 7.80
C LEU A 131 3.57 6.05 7.12
N ARG A 132 3.47 7.37 6.91
CA ARG A 132 2.35 8.00 6.22
C ARG A 132 2.29 7.54 4.77
N ARG A 133 3.44 7.51 4.08
CA ARG A 133 3.56 7.00 2.71
C ARG A 133 3.13 5.53 2.59
N ARG A 134 3.61 4.68 3.50
CA ARG A 134 3.23 3.25 3.52
C ARG A 134 1.74 3.04 3.79
N LYS A 135 1.16 3.80 4.71
CA LYS A 135 -0.29 3.76 4.97
C LYS A 135 -1.11 4.19 3.74
N SER A 136 -0.66 5.24 3.04
CA SER A 136 -1.31 5.69 1.80
C SER A 136 -1.26 4.62 0.71
N LEU A 137 -0.08 4.05 0.47
CA LEU A 137 0.09 2.98 -0.52
C LEU A 137 -0.75 1.73 -0.19
N LYS A 138 -0.80 1.35 1.09
CA LYS A 138 -1.63 0.23 1.54
C LYS A 138 -3.12 0.47 1.26
N ARG A 139 -3.64 1.67 1.58
CA ARG A 139 -5.03 2.05 1.29
C ARG A 139 -5.33 2.04 -0.20
N GLU A 140 -4.39 2.51 -1.01
CA GLU A 140 -4.53 2.51 -2.47
C GLU A 140 -4.60 1.09 -3.03
N LEU A 141 -3.71 0.19 -2.59
CA LEU A 141 -3.74 -1.22 -2.96
C LEU A 141 -5.03 -1.93 -2.53
N GLU A 142 -5.51 -1.67 -1.31
CA GLU A 142 -6.78 -2.19 -0.82
C GLU A 142 -7.97 -1.68 -1.66
N ALA A 143 -7.97 -0.39 -1.99
CA ALA A 143 -9.01 0.21 -2.84
C ALA A 143 -9.01 -0.36 -4.26
N GLN A 144 -7.82 -0.55 -4.86
CA GLN A 144 -7.67 -1.20 -6.17
C GLN A 144 -8.15 -2.65 -6.13
N GLY A 145 -7.80 -3.41 -5.07
CA GLY A 145 -8.25 -4.77 -4.87
C GLY A 145 -9.78 -4.88 -4.76
N LEU A 146 -10.41 -4.02 -3.96
CA LEU A 146 -11.86 -3.96 -3.84
C LEU A 146 -12.55 -3.54 -5.16
N ALA A 147 -11.97 -2.60 -5.90
CA ALA A 147 -12.49 -2.18 -7.19
C ALA A 147 -12.41 -3.32 -8.21
N ALA A 148 -11.30 -4.05 -8.26
CA ALA A 148 -11.14 -5.22 -9.13
C ALA A 148 -12.16 -6.34 -8.80
N GLN A 149 -12.35 -6.65 -7.51
CA GLN A 149 -13.34 -7.64 -7.08
C GLN A 149 -14.78 -7.23 -7.46
N LYS A 150 -15.14 -5.95 -7.26
CA LYS A 150 -16.45 -5.43 -7.66
C LYS A 150 -16.64 -5.52 -9.18
N ALA A 151 -15.64 -5.16 -9.97
CA ALA A 151 -15.69 -5.26 -11.42
C ALA A 151 -15.88 -6.71 -11.88
N GLU A 152 -15.16 -7.66 -11.28
CA GLU A 152 -15.32 -9.08 -11.57
C GLU A 152 -16.73 -9.61 -11.20
N GLN A 153 -17.27 -9.19 -10.05
CA GLN A 153 -18.63 -9.55 -9.64
C GLN A 153 -19.68 -9.02 -10.62
N ILE A 154 -19.56 -7.74 -11.03
CA ILE A 154 -20.46 -7.13 -12.01
C ILE A 154 -20.38 -7.88 -13.34
N GLU A 155 -19.19 -8.25 -13.78
CA GLU A 155 -19.03 -9.02 -15.03
C GLU A 155 -19.65 -10.43 -14.93
N LYS A 156 -19.44 -11.12 -13.80
CA LYS A 156 -20.07 -12.42 -13.53
C LYS A 156 -21.61 -12.33 -13.52
N GLU A 157 -22.15 -11.31 -12.83
CA GLU A 157 -23.61 -11.09 -12.84
C GLU A 157 -24.14 -10.75 -14.23
N ARG A 158 -23.42 -9.94 -14.99
CA ARG A 158 -23.80 -9.62 -16.38
C ARG A 158 -23.81 -10.87 -17.27
N LYS A 159 -22.80 -11.74 -17.15
CA LYS A 159 -22.74 -13.01 -17.88
C LYS A 159 -23.90 -13.92 -17.48
N ARG A 160 -24.15 -14.08 -16.18
CA ARG A 160 -25.26 -14.90 -15.67
C ARG A 160 -26.62 -14.39 -16.18
N LYS A 161 -26.86 -13.07 -16.09
CA LYS A 161 -28.11 -12.48 -16.62
C LYS A 161 -28.28 -12.73 -18.12
N ALA A 162 -27.19 -12.55 -18.87
CA ALA A 162 -27.23 -12.79 -20.31
C ALA A 162 -27.51 -14.27 -20.67
N GLU A 163 -27.00 -15.21 -19.85
CA GLU A 163 -27.32 -16.64 -20.00
C GLU A 163 -28.76 -16.94 -19.59
N GLU A 164 -29.26 -16.38 -18.49
CA GLU A 164 -30.66 -16.49 -18.07
C GLU A 164 -31.61 -15.92 -19.11
N ASP A 165 -31.32 -14.77 -19.70
CA ASP A 165 -32.11 -14.14 -20.75
C ASP A 165 -32.14 -15.00 -22.01
N LYS A 166 -31.03 -15.62 -22.41
CA LYS A 166 -30.99 -16.57 -23.54
C LYS A 166 -31.84 -17.79 -23.27
N LEU A 167 -31.70 -18.43 -22.11
CA LEU A 167 -32.53 -19.58 -21.73
C LEU A 167 -34.00 -19.20 -21.63
N TRP A 168 -34.30 -17.98 -21.16
CA TRP A 168 -35.66 -17.46 -21.12
C TRP A 168 -36.26 -17.32 -22.53
N GLU A 169 -35.50 -16.82 -23.48
CA GLU A 169 -35.94 -16.66 -24.87
C GLU A 169 -36.10 -18.04 -25.54
N GLU A 170 -35.13 -18.96 -25.39
CA GLU A 170 -35.20 -20.31 -25.94
C GLU A 170 -36.43 -21.11 -25.43
N THR A 171 -36.77 -20.94 -24.15
CA THR A 171 -37.93 -21.65 -23.55
C THR A 171 -39.25 -20.90 -23.74
N ARG A 172 -39.25 -19.76 -24.43
CA ARG A 172 -40.45 -18.92 -24.64
C ARG A 172 -41.63 -19.68 -25.26
N GLU A 173 -41.39 -20.40 -26.35
CA GLU A 173 -42.45 -21.16 -27.03
C GLU A 173 -43.00 -22.29 -26.14
N GLN A 174 -42.18 -22.99 -25.42
CA GLN A 174 -42.60 -24.00 -24.46
C GLN A 174 -43.49 -23.42 -23.37
N ARG A 175 -43.14 -22.26 -22.83
CA ARG A 175 -43.94 -21.57 -21.81
C ARG A 175 -45.28 -21.10 -22.36
N VAL A 176 -45.28 -20.56 -23.58
CA VAL A 176 -46.52 -20.14 -24.26
C VAL A 176 -47.43 -21.34 -24.51
N ASN A 177 -46.90 -22.47 -24.99
CA ASN A 177 -47.67 -23.68 -25.21
C ASN A 177 -48.20 -24.26 -23.91
N ASN A 178 -47.41 -24.37 -22.86
CA ASN A 178 -47.84 -24.81 -21.54
C ASN A 178 -48.96 -23.91 -20.96
N TRP A 179 -48.87 -22.60 -21.18
CA TRP A 179 -49.91 -21.67 -20.74
C TRP A 179 -51.21 -21.85 -21.55
N ARG A 180 -51.12 -22.05 -22.86
CA ARG A 180 -52.28 -22.36 -23.72
C ARG A 180 -52.96 -23.67 -23.31
N ASP A 181 -52.19 -24.71 -23.04
CA ASP A 181 -52.68 -26.01 -22.57
C ASP A 181 -53.36 -25.87 -21.20
N PHE A 182 -52.80 -25.07 -20.31
CA PHE A 182 -53.41 -24.79 -19.03
C PHE A 182 -54.74 -24.05 -19.19
N GLN A 183 -54.85 -23.08 -20.08
CA GLN A 183 -56.11 -22.38 -20.36
C GLN A 183 -57.17 -23.29 -21.00
N THR A 184 -56.80 -24.15 -21.93
CA THR A 184 -57.74 -25.12 -22.55
C THR A 184 -58.22 -26.12 -21.52
N LYS A 185 -57.37 -26.67 -20.65
CA LYS A 185 -57.76 -27.55 -19.53
C LYS A 185 -58.67 -26.85 -18.53
N LYS A 186 -58.43 -25.58 -18.24
CA LYS A 186 -59.26 -24.79 -17.33
C LYS A 186 -60.64 -24.53 -17.94
N ASN A 187 -60.75 -24.26 -19.23
CA ASN A 187 -61.99 -24.04 -19.92
C ASN A 187 -62.82 -25.34 -20.08
N SER A 188 -62.15 -26.48 -20.36
CA SER A 188 -62.84 -27.78 -20.39
C SER A 188 -63.35 -28.21 -18.99
N ASN A 189 -62.60 -27.96 -17.93
CA ASN A 189 -63.06 -28.22 -16.56
C ASN A 189 -64.14 -27.22 -16.06
N SER A 190 -64.18 -26.01 -16.58
CA SER A 190 -65.24 -25.03 -16.28
C SER A 190 -66.60 -25.38 -16.90
N SER A 191 -66.60 -26.07 -18.07
CA SER A 191 -67.80 -26.55 -18.69
C SER A 191 -68.48 -27.73 -17.96
N ALA A 192 -67.63 -28.53 -17.23
CA ALA A 192 -68.12 -29.67 -16.43
C ALA A 192 -68.60 -29.28 -15.00
N LYS A 193 -68.24 -28.10 -14.52
CA LYS A 193 -68.52 -27.63 -13.13
C LYS A 193 -69.60 -26.53 -13.05
N LYS A 194 -70.40 -26.27 -14.10
CA LYS A 194 -71.48 -25.26 -14.08
C LYS A 194 -72.75 -25.68 -13.37
N LYS A 195 -72.73 -26.70 -12.52
CA LYS A 195 -73.89 -27.09 -11.67
C LYS A 195 -73.43 -27.38 -10.23
N LYS A 196 -72.81 -26.46 -9.54
CA LYS A 196 -72.84 -26.38 -8.05
C LYS A 196 -72.67 -24.95 -7.60
N LYS A 197 -73.81 -24.39 -7.24
CA LYS A 197 -74.08 -23.21 -6.39
C LYS A 197 -72.96 -22.22 -6.14
N LEU A 198 -73.12 -21.07 -6.74
CA LEU A 198 -72.69 -19.79 -6.23
C LEU A 198 -73.37 -19.53 -4.87
N GLY A 199 -72.59 -19.42 -3.85
CA GLY A 199 -73.03 -19.05 -2.49
C GLY A 199 -71.81 -18.80 -1.63
N GLY A 200 -70.85 -18.05 -2.16
CA GLY A 200 -69.73 -17.52 -1.34
C GLY A 200 -69.51 -16.07 -1.78
N GLU A 201 -70.02 -15.20 -0.93
CA GLU A 201 -69.79 -13.76 -1.02
C GLU A 201 -68.28 -13.50 -1.06
N PHE A 202 -67.80 -13.01 -2.21
CA PHE A 202 -66.40 -12.57 -2.34
C PHE A 202 -66.26 -11.31 -1.49
N LYS A 203 -65.75 -11.46 -0.27
CA LYS A 203 -65.34 -10.30 0.56
C LYS A 203 -64.00 -9.83 0.05
N PRO A 204 -63.90 -8.63 -0.54
CA PRO A 204 -62.63 -8.08 -0.86
C PRO A 204 -61.78 -7.93 0.41
N PRO A 205 -60.47 -8.12 0.35
CA PRO A 205 -59.60 -7.94 1.52
C PRO A 205 -59.86 -6.56 2.08
N LYS A 206 -60.05 -6.49 3.42
CA LYS A 206 -60.22 -5.20 4.11
C LYS A 206 -58.97 -4.35 3.81
N VAL A 207 -59.18 -3.25 3.11
CA VAL A 207 -58.18 -2.21 3.00
C VAL A 207 -57.91 -1.74 4.44
N LEU A 208 -56.75 -2.06 4.97
CA LEU A 208 -56.28 -1.47 6.25
C LEU A 208 -56.17 0.03 5.97
N ALA A 209 -57.11 0.80 6.51
CA ALA A 209 -57.02 2.24 6.51
C ALA A 209 -55.72 2.60 7.25
N GLU A 210 -54.87 3.37 6.60
CA GLU A 210 -53.63 3.88 7.23
C GLU A 210 -54.02 4.66 8.46
N ASP A 211 -53.43 4.28 9.59
CA ASP A 211 -53.63 4.90 10.89
C ASP A 211 -52.95 6.28 10.88
N PRO A 212 -53.70 7.40 10.87
CA PRO A 212 -53.12 8.74 10.72
C PRO A 212 -52.19 9.15 11.86
N THR A 213 -52.06 8.32 12.90
CA THR A 213 -51.21 8.58 14.05
C THR A 213 -49.83 7.93 13.96
N LYS A 214 -49.58 7.08 12.96
CA LYS A 214 -48.26 6.45 12.77
C LYS A 214 -47.43 7.18 11.74
N PRO A 215 -46.19 7.57 12.07
CA PRO A 215 -45.31 8.21 11.10
C PRO A 215 -44.99 7.26 9.94
N TYR A 216 -45.09 7.75 8.72
CA TYR A 216 -44.81 7.02 7.51
C TYR A 216 -43.31 6.63 7.47
N ILE A 217 -43.00 5.37 7.62
CA ILE A 217 -41.65 4.83 7.46
C ILE A 217 -41.40 4.59 5.98
N LYS A 218 -40.65 5.49 5.32
CA LYS A 218 -40.14 5.25 3.97
C LYS A 218 -39.31 3.97 3.97
N ARG A 219 -39.71 3.00 3.14
CA ARG A 219 -38.83 1.85 2.86
C ARG A 219 -37.56 2.37 2.20
N PRO A 220 -36.36 1.92 2.64
CA PRO A 220 -35.14 2.29 1.96
C PRO A 220 -35.22 1.81 0.49
N THR A 221 -35.14 2.74 -0.45
CA THR A 221 -34.93 2.41 -1.86
C THR A 221 -33.48 1.94 -1.97
N ASN A 222 -33.29 0.64 -2.21
CA ASN A 222 -31.98 0.11 -2.59
C ASN A 222 -31.58 0.77 -3.92
N SER A 223 -30.62 1.69 -3.82
CA SER A 223 -29.89 2.23 -4.96
C SER A 223 -28.63 1.42 -5.17
#